data_db35c4dd2f654188b78256b2635d4c33
#
_entry.id   db35c4dd2f654188b78256b2635d4c33
#
_cell.length_a   1.000
_cell.length_b   1.000
_cell.length_c   1.000
_cell.angle_alpha   90.00
_cell.angle_beta   90.00
_cell.angle_gamma   90.00
#
_symmetry.space_group_name_H-M   'P 1'
#
loop_
_entity.id
_entity.type
_entity.pdbx_description
1 polymer ?
#
loop_
_entity_poly.entity_id
_entity_poly.type
_entity_poly.pdbx_seq_one_letter_code
_entity_poly.pdbx_strand_id
1 'polypeptide(L)'
;MTTQTRCFAIVAIAAASTAACAASGTGDDGSRFAGPADAGGHPVTDAPADVALLDTSMSDVVTPPPDAPDEADADFCTGSGPIVVVGDTVNQYSTCTGAIAAASFANALCTCHDATFAGYLRTRGFDSGLNPPDGGTSAPTAAPVGINNRYLSGGFTDIAGAFAITGYDPTIFAGYLKTADDLRSVSDLTFIGKSEIAGDGWLAGSMFSLGPVTFDGDLHHKSFAIATPLDVKGSNQQGLVTVAPPCNCDPAALLDVGKLIDDAKQSNDNWAIGLDPAAFSNILGSVDATLPCGRFFLNSINVPLGLLTLHVTGRVALFIDSDITTLGKLSVDLTPGAQIDIFVRGTLHLTGEAGFGDQAHPAATRIYVGGSQDITLVGYDHFVGNIYAPLAKLYMPGYIPLYGALFVKDYISGSYTELNYDSAITRAGDDCPPPPHCTQCNGCTGGQACVGGACGTCTTNDECCGLMKCVAGTCQNVIH
;
A
#
# COMPACT_ATOMS: atom_id res chain seq x y z
N MET A 1 -0.79 9.55 -53.43
CA MET A 1 0.18 10.27 -52.57
C MET A 1 -0.49 11.52 -52.08
N THR A 2 -1.13 11.47 -50.91
CA THR A 2 -1.79 12.60 -50.29
C THR A 2 -1.14 12.80 -48.93
N THR A 3 -0.32 13.84 -48.88
CA THR A 3 0.41 14.28 -47.67
C THR A 3 -0.58 14.89 -46.70
N GLN A 4 -0.95 14.18 -45.64
CA GLN A 4 -1.68 14.76 -44.51
C GLN A 4 -0.72 15.55 -43.62
N THR A 5 -0.78 16.84 -43.74
CA THR A 5 -0.13 17.77 -42.81
C THR A 5 -0.97 17.79 -41.51
N ARG A 6 -0.49 17.12 -40.47
CA ARG A 6 -1.06 17.22 -39.12
C ARG A 6 -0.55 18.52 -38.48
N CYS A 7 -1.45 19.49 -38.36
CA CYS A 7 -1.22 20.68 -37.52
C CYS A 7 -1.20 20.23 -36.05
N PHE A 8 -0.04 20.36 -35.40
CA PHE A 8 0.07 20.26 -33.96
C PHE A 8 -0.49 21.53 -33.33
N ALA A 9 -1.65 21.41 -32.68
CA ALA A 9 -2.16 22.47 -31.81
C ALA A 9 -1.30 22.48 -30.53
N ILE A 10 -0.48 23.50 -30.36
CA ILE A 10 0.22 23.79 -29.11
C ILE A 10 -0.86 24.26 -28.12
N VAL A 11 -1.29 23.39 -27.24
CA VAL A 11 -2.12 23.77 -26.10
C VAL A 11 -1.19 24.41 -25.07
N ALA A 12 -1.20 25.74 -25.02
CA ALA A 12 -0.61 26.50 -23.94
C ALA A 12 -1.42 26.23 -22.67
N ILE A 13 -0.89 25.41 -21.77
CA ILE A 13 -1.44 25.26 -20.43
C ILE A 13 -1.05 26.52 -19.66
N ALA A 14 -1.97 27.51 -19.65
CA ALA A 14 -1.90 28.64 -18.73
C ALA A 14 -2.14 28.07 -17.32
N ALA A 15 -1.08 27.98 -16.52
CA ALA A 15 -1.18 27.76 -15.10
C ALA A 15 -1.92 28.95 -14.48
N ALA A 16 -3.21 28.80 -14.21
CA ALA A 16 -3.95 29.72 -13.38
C ALA A 16 -3.49 29.55 -11.93
N SER A 17 -2.41 30.24 -11.57
CA SER A 17 -2.05 30.48 -10.19
C SER A 17 -3.08 31.43 -9.59
N THR A 18 -4.04 30.89 -8.85
CA THR A 18 -4.87 31.67 -7.92
C THR A 18 -3.96 32.13 -6.78
N ALA A 19 -3.43 33.34 -6.94
CA ALA A 19 -2.81 34.07 -5.85
C ALA A 19 -3.90 34.42 -4.84
N ALA A 20 -3.91 33.75 -3.71
CA ALA A 20 -4.66 34.19 -2.54
C ALA A 20 -3.96 35.44 -1.99
N CYS A 21 -4.55 36.60 -2.25
CA CYS A 21 -4.15 37.85 -1.58
C CYS A 21 -4.46 37.73 -0.10
N ALA A 22 -3.44 37.51 0.73
CA ALA A 22 -3.51 37.76 2.15
C ALA A 22 -3.46 39.27 2.34
N ALA A 23 -4.59 39.87 2.68
CA ALA A 23 -4.67 41.25 3.12
C ALA A 23 -4.04 41.34 4.53
N SER A 24 -2.85 41.90 4.60
CA SER A 24 -2.24 42.38 5.84
C SER A 24 -2.94 43.65 6.30
N GLY A 25 -3.91 43.54 7.19
CA GLY A 25 -4.46 44.66 7.91
C GLY A 25 -3.57 45.00 9.12
N THR A 26 -2.78 46.04 8.99
CA THR A 26 -2.21 46.73 10.14
C THR A 26 -3.30 47.59 10.76
N GLY A 27 -3.70 47.25 11.95
CA GLY A 27 -4.58 48.03 12.80
C GLY A 27 -4.05 48.03 14.22
N ASP A 28 -3.26 49.07 14.47
CA ASP A 28 -2.86 49.51 15.81
C ASP A 28 -4.11 50.16 16.46
N ASP A 29 -4.57 49.72 17.59
CA ASP A 29 -5.23 50.58 18.56
C ASP A 29 -5.29 49.91 19.95
N GLY A 30 -4.63 50.57 20.88
CA GLY A 30 -4.65 50.24 22.28
C GLY A 30 -5.95 50.71 22.93
N SER A 31 -6.49 49.82 23.77
CA SER A 31 -7.27 50.31 24.92
C SER A 31 -7.13 49.33 26.09
N ARG A 32 -6.47 49.84 27.11
CA ARG A 32 -6.46 49.33 28.48
C ARG A 32 -7.89 49.39 29.04
N PHE A 33 -8.36 48.31 29.60
CA PHE A 33 -9.36 48.40 30.66
C PHE A 33 -8.94 47.56 31.87
N ALA A 34 -8.87 48.29 32.98
CA ALA A 34 -8.61 47.80 34.32
C ALA A 34 -9.79 46.99 34.84
N GLY A 35 -9.50 46.05 35.73
CA GLY A 35 -10.48 45.28 36.47
C GLY A 35 -11.32 46.10 37.48
N PRO A 36 -12.23 45.44 38.14
CA PRO A 36 -12.08 45.37 39.59
C PRO A 36 -12.23 43.95 40.18
N ALA A 37 -11.55 43.79 41.32
CA ALA A 37 -11.76 42.75 42.30
C ALA A 37 -13.06 42.95 43.04
N ASP A 38 -13.73 41.86 43.46
CA ASP A 38 -14.22 41.65 44.80
C ASP A 38 -14.91 40.29 44.92
N ALA A 39 -14.41 39.49 45.76
CA ALA A 39 -14.91 39.02 47.07
C ALA A 39 -16.36 38.49 47.10
N GLY A 40 -16.50 37.21 47.39
CA GLY A 40 -17.76 36.60 47.78
C GLY A 40 -17.60 35.11 48.10
N GLY A 41 -17.11 34.81 49.30
CA GLY A 41 -17.13 33.46 49.84
C GLY A 41 -18.56 33.04 50.22
N HIS A 42 -18.93 31.82 49.95
CA HIS A 42 -20.02 31.12 50.61
C HIS A 42 -19.62 29.66 50.92
N PRO A 43 -20.19 29.09 51.96
CA PRO A 43 -19.58 28.04 52.74
C PRO A 43 -19.88 26.64 52.21
N VAL A 44 -18.93 25.77 52.51
CA VAL A 44 -19.01 24.32 52.38
C VAL A 44 -20.10 23.81 53.34
N THR A 45 -21.08 23.08 52.81
CA THR A 45 -21.92 22.20 53.62
C THR A 45 -21.53 20.75 53.28
N ASP A 46 -21.00 20.11 54.32
CA ASP A 46 -20.80 18.67 54.42
C ASP A 46 -22.12 17.93 54.26
N ALA A 47 -22.12 16.89 53.45
CA ALA A 47 -23.06 15.78 53.60
C ALA A 47 -22.35 14.47 53.20
N PRO A 48 -22.36 13.48 54.09
CA PRO A 48 -21.79 12.17 53.77
C PRO A 48 -22.81 11.36 52.99
N ALA A 49 -22.40 10.78 51.91
CA ALA A 49 -23.14 9.69 51.29
C ALA A 49 -22.24 8.45 51.28
N ASP A 50 -22.53 7.58 52.23
CA ASP A 50 -22.12 6.17 52.17
C ASP A 50 -22.57 5.55 50.85
N VAL A 51 -21.65 5.29 49.97
CA VAL A 51 -21.87 4.41 48.84
C VAL A 51 -21.32 3.05 49.22
N ALA A 52 -22.23 2.13 49.47
CA ALA A 52 -21.96 0.72 49.71
C ALA A 52 -21.13 0.15 48.58
N LEU A 53 -19.96 -0.34 48.92
CA LEU A 53 -19.16 -1.26 48.07
C LEU A 53 -19.97 -2.52 47.86
N LEU A 54 -20.54 -2.65 46.68
CA LEU A 54 -21.02 -3.95 46.19
C LEU A 54 -19.79 -4.79 45.81
N ASP A 55 -19.42 -5.65 46.75
CA ASP A 55 -18.52 -6.76 46.53
C ASP A 55 -19.22 -7.75 45.59
N THR A 56 -18.94 -7.66 44.28
CA THR A 56 -19.31 -8.66 43.28
C THR A 56 -18.11 -9.52 42.95
N SER A 57 -17.68 -10.32 43.92
CA SER A 57 -16.90 -11.51 43.65
C SER A 57 -17.81 -12.60 43.07
N MET A 58 -18.20 -12.46 41.81
CA MET A 58 -18.66 -13.56 40.99
C MET A 58 -17.49 -13.99 40.12
N SER A 59 -16.74 -14.98 40.59
CA SER A 59 -15.93 -15.84 39.77
C SER A 59 -16.87 -16.73 38.94
N ASP A 60 -17.47 -16.18 37.92
CA ASP A 60 -18.01 -17.03 36.86
C ASP A 60 -16.81 -17.56 36.09
N VAL A 61 -16.45 -18.78 36.39
CA VAL A 61 -15.60 -19.59 35.52
C VAL A 61 -16.40 -19.79 34.24
N VAL A 62 -16.20 -18.89 33.30
CA VAL A 62 -16.64 -19.07 31.91
C VAL A 62 -15.83 -20.24 31.38
N THR A 63 -16.45 -21.45 31.39
CA THR A 63 -15.90 -22.58 30.64
C THR A 63 -15.82 -22.15 29.19
N PRO A 64 -14.64 -22.19 28.55
CA PRO A 64 -14.53 -21.87 27.14
C PRO A 64 -15.46 -22.79 26.35
N PRO A 65 -16.08 -22.29 25.27
CA PRO A 65 -16.87 -23.14 24.38
C PRO A 65 -16.00 -24.29 23.87
N PRO A 66 -16.61 -25.46 23.57
CA PRO A 66 -15.90 -26.70 23.26
C PRO A 66 -15.08 -26.67 21.95
N ASP A 67 -15.11 -25.59 21.20
CA ASP A 67 -14.30 -25.38 20.01
C ASP A 67 -13.12 -24.47 20.38
N ALA A 68 -12.13 -25.02 21.10
CA ALA A 68 -10.82 -24.39 21.20
C ALA A 68 -10.26 -24.26 19.77
N PRO A 69 -9.62 -23.09 19.45
CA PRO A 69 -9.06 -22.90 18.12
C PRO A 69 -8.10 -24.05 17.80
N ASP A 70 -8.26 -24.58 16.59
CA ASP A 70 -7.38 -25.60 16.03
C ASP A 70 -5.90 -25.14 16.10
N GLU A 71 -4.98 -26.09 16.18
CA GLU A 71 -3.51 -25.89 16.20
C GLU A 71 -2.98 -24.92 15.14
N ALA A 72 -3.77 -24.54 14.14
CA ALA A 72 -3.47 -23.54 13.11
C ALA A 72 -3.12 -22.15 13.66
N ASP A 73 -3.62 -21.76 14.85
CA ASP A 73 -3.36 -20.45 15.43
C ASP A 73 -1.99 -20.36 16.12
N ALA A 74 -1.45 -21.47 16.60
CA ALA A 74 -0.09 -21.51 17.11
C ALA A 74 0.96 -21.26 16.01
N ASP A 75 0.70 -21.69 14.78
CA ASP A 75 1.60 -21.50 13.63
C ASP A 75 1.68 -20.05 13.18
N PHE A 76 0.59 -19.26 13.30
CA PHE A 76 0.62 -17.82 12.99
C PHE A 76 1.61 -17.07 13.87
N CYS A 77 1.60 -17.37 15.13
CA CYS A 77 2.42 -16.66 16.11
C CYS A 77 3.87 -17.12 16.14
N THR A 78 4.19 -18.28 15.63
CA THR A 78 5.55 -18.85 15.61
C THR A 78 6.39 -18.47 14.37
N GLY A 79 5.83 -17.67 13.45
CA GLY A 79 6.54 -17.18 12.28
C GLY A 79 6.21 -17.86 10.95
N SER A 80 5.49 -18.98 10.98
CA SER A 80 5.02 -19.67 9.78
C SER A 80 3.56 -19.36 9.43
N GLY A 81 3.11 -18.21 9.71
CA GLY A 81 1.80 -17.60 9.69
C GLY A 81 0.67 -18.18 8.86
N PRO A 82 -0.59 -17.86 9.20
CA PRO A 82 -1.73 -18.39 8.50
C PRO A 82 -1.67 -17.95 7.06
N ILE A 83 -1.90 -18.91 6.28
CA ILE A 83 -2.16 -18.79 4.87
C ILE A 83 -3.46 -18.02 4.74
N VAL A 84 -3.38 -16.81 4.22
CA VAL A 84 -4.57 -16.12 3.75
C VAL A 84 -5.00 -16.87 2.50
N VAL A 85 -6.08 -17.66 2.58
CA VAL A 85 -6.63 -18.38 1.43
C VAL A 85 -7.20 -17.34 0.48
N VAL A 86 -6.45 -17.01 -0.54
CA VAL A 86 -6.91 -16.18 -1.65
C VAL A 86 -7.22 -17.14 -2.79
N GLY A 87 -8.49 -17.39 -3.06
CA GLY A 87 -8.87 -18.22 -4.19
C GLY A 87 -10.24 -18.85 -4.03
N ASP A 88 -10.77 -19.30 -5.16
CA ASP A 88 -11.97 -20.10 -5.26
C ASP A 88 -11.88 -21.34 -4.34
N THR A 89 -12.96 -21.64 -3.62
CA THR A 89 -13.08 -22.79 -2.70
C THR A 89 -12.79 -24.15 -3.36
N VAL A 90 -12.64 -24.18 -4.68
CA VAL A 90 -12.32 -25.38 -5.46
C VAL A 90 -10.80 -25.54 -5.68
N ASN A 91 -10.05 -24.44 -5.75
CA ASN A 91 -8.60 -24.43 -5.86
C ASN A 91 -8.04 -23.70 -4.64
N GLN A 92 -7.74 -24.42 -3.59
CA GLN A 92 -7.12 -23.88 -2.38
C GLN A 92 -5.69 -23.41 -2.69
N TYR A 93 -5.54 -22.24 -3.32
CA TYR A 93 -4.27 -21.54 -3.36
C TYR A 93 -4.12 -20.78 -2.06
N SER A 94 -3.25 -21.27 -1.22
CA SER A 94 -2.87 -20.55 -0.03
C SER A 94 -1.83 -19.50 -0.39
N THR A 95 -2.19 -18.24 -0.20
CA THR A 95 -1.26 -17.13 -0.34
C THR A 95 -0.89 -16.64 1.06
N CYS A 96 0.37 -16.72 1.43
CA CYS A 96 0.84 -16.13 2.68
C CYS A 96 0.97 -14.61 2.56
N THR A 97 0.93 -13.89 3.68
CA THR A 97 1.01 -12.42 3.70
C THR A 97 2.32 -11.91 3.08
N GLY A 98 3.43 -12.64 3.19
CA GLY A 98 4.69 -12.29 2.55
C GLY A 98 4.65 -12.31 1.02
N ALA A 99 4.00 -13.31 0.43
CA ALA A 99 3.82 -13.37 -1.03
C ALA A 99 2.91 -12.24 -1.52
N ILE A 100 1.86 -11.89 -0.78
CA ILE A 100 1.00 -10.74 -1.09
C ILE A 100 1.82 -9.44 -1.05
N ALA A 101 2.61 -9.22 0.00
CA ALA A 101 3.44 -8.04 0.14
C ALA A 101 4.47 -7.91 -0.99
N ALA A 102 5.17 -9.00 -1.32
CA ALA A 102 6.15 -9.00 -2.42
C ALA A 102 5.50 -8.68 -3.78
N ALA A 103 4.31 -9.21 -4.06
CA ALA A 103 3.59 -8.96 -5.31
C ALA A 103 3.01 -7.53 -5.36
N SER A 104 2.53 -7.01 -4.23
CA SER A 104 1.87 -5.71 -4.16
C SER A 104 2.87 -4.54 -4.10
N PHE A 105 4.02 -4.72 -3.45
CA PHE A 105 4.94 -3.64 -3.11
C PHE A 105 6.33 -3.78 -3.74
N ALA A 106 6.39 -4.35 -4.94
CA ALA A 106 7.64 -4.45 -5.71
C ALA A 106 8.21 -3.09 -6.14
N ASN A 107 7.38 -2.06 -6.17
CA ASN A 107 7.74 -0.67 -6.51
C ASN A 107 7.46 0.27 -5.35
N ALA A 108 8.24 1.35 -5.24
CA ALA A 108 7.94 2.43 -4.29
C ALA A 108 6.59 3.09 -4.59
N LEU A 109 6.27 3.24 -5.87
CA LEU A 109 4.96 3.69 -6.35
C LEU A 109 4.53 2.81 -7.52
N CYS A 110 3.34 2.26 -7.43
CA CYS A 110 2.65 1.56 -8.51
C CYS A 110 1.27 2.19 -8.70
N THR A 111 0.95 2.64 -9.92
CA THR A 111 -0.41 3.08 -10.22
C THR A 111 -1.01 2.24 -11.34
N CYS A 112 -2.25 1.82 -11.15
CA CYS A 112 -3.00 1.08 -12.17
C CYS A 112 -3.44 1.99 -13.33
N HIS A 113 -3.49 3.31 -13.08
CA HIS A 113 -3.89 4.33 -14.05
C HIS A 113 -2.87 5.47 -14.06
N ASP A 114 -3.31 6.68 -13.70
CA ASP A 114 -2.54 7.91 -13.83
C ASP A 114 -1.76 8.26 -12.56
N ALA A 115 -0.64 8.97 -12.77
CA ALA A 115 0.05 9.68 -11.71
C ALA A 115 0.27 11.14 -12.11
N THR A 116 -0.13 12.07 -11.24
CA THR A 116 -0.04 13.51 -11.50
C THR A 116 0.62 14.23 -10.33
N PHE A 117 1.68 14.97 -10.62
CA PHE A 117 2.46 15.72 -9.65
C PHE A 117 2.51 17.20 -10.06
N ALA A 118 1.92 18.09 -9.26
CA ALA A 118 2.06 19.53 -9.47
C ALA A 118 3.46 20.02 -9.10
N GLY A 119 4.11 19.38 -8.10
CA GLY A 119 5.44 19.67 -7.60
C GLY A 119 6.46 18.59 -7.97
N TYR A 120 7.15 18.09 -6.94
CA TYR A 120 8.22 17.09 -7.08
C TYR A 120 7.73 15.70 -6.79
N LEU A 121 8.30 14.71 -7.51
CA LEU A 121 8.37 13.33 -7.07
C LEU A 121 9.82 12.96 -6.80
N ARG A 122 10.12 12.50 -5.61
CA ARG A 122 11.40 11.89 -5.26
C ARG A 122 11.18 10.54 -4.63
N THR A 123 11.93 9.54 -5.08
CA THR A 123 11.99 8.26 -4.40
C THR A 123 13.38 8.02 -3.83
N ARG A 124 13.45 7.34 -2.69
CA ARG A 124 14.67 6.87 -2.04
C ARG A 124 14.43 5.46 -1.54
N GLY A 125 15.42 4.58 -1.70
CA GLY A 125 15.34 3.22 -1.22
C GLY A 125 16.31 2.98 -0.07
N PHE A 126 15.89 2.17 0.88
CA PHE A 126 16.71 1.59 1.93
C PHE A 126 16.23 0.17 2.26
N ASP A 127 16.92 -0.54 3.12
CA ASP A 127 16.56 -1.89 3.55
C ASP A 127 16.65 -1.98 5.07
N SER A 128 15.51 -1.98 5.75
CA SER A 128 15.43 -2.04 7.21
C SER A 128 15.89 -3.40 7.77
N GLY A 129 15.82 -4.47 6.96
CA GLY A 129 16.28 -5.80 7.33
C GLY A 129 17.80 -5.97 7.29
N LEU A 130 18.53 -5.04 6.65
CA LEU A 130 19.99 -5.03 6.57
C LEU A 130 20.62 -3.97 7.47
N ASN A 131 19.84 -3.28 8.30
CA ASN A 131 20.39 -2.32 9.24
C ASN A 131 21.27 -3.06 10.26
N PRO A 132 22.57 -2.75 10.35
CA PRO A 132 23.40 -3.28 11.42
C PRO A 132 22.86 -2.77 12.76
N PRO A 133 22.90 -3.58 13.82
CA PRO A 133 22.41 -3.21 15.15
C PRO A 133 23.07 -1.96 15.75
N ASP A 134 24.11 -1.43 15.14
CA ASP A 134 24.92 -0.30 15.56
C ASP A 134 24.54 1.04 14.92
N GLY A 135 23.38 1.14 14.21
CA GLY A 135 22.88 2.40 13.65
C GLY A 135 23.66 2.91 12.44
N GLY A 136 24.38 2.05 11.75
CA GLY A 136 24.97 2.37 10.43
C GLY A 136 23.87 2.68 9.41
N THR A 137 24.10 3.65 8.53
CA THR A 137 23.18 3.91 7.41
C THR A 137 23.17 2.71 6.48
N SER A 138 21.99 2.12 6.27
CA SER A 138 21.83 1.07 5.25
C SER A 138 22.25 1.60 3.89
N ALA A 139 22.88 0.74 3.09
CA ALA A 139 23.21 1.11 1.72
C ALA A 139 21.92 1.50 0.98
N PRO A 140 21.94 2.56 0.13
CA PRO A 140 20.78 2.93 -0.65
C PRO A 140 20.39 1.78 -1.57
N THR A 141 19.12 1.43 -1.57
CA THR A 141 18.53 0.43 -2.47
C THR A 141 17.73 1.10 -3.58
N ALA A 142 17.35 0.34 -4.60
CA ALA A 142 16.47 0.86 -5.63
C ALA A 142 15.06 1.13 -5.06
N ALA A 143 14.43 2.20 -5.57
CA ALA A 143 13.06 2.58 -5.26
C ALA A 143 12.31 2.86 -6.58
N PRO A 144 11.98 1.81 -7.35
CA PRO A 144 11.41 1.93 -8.69
C PRO A 144 9.99 2.49 -8.67
N VAL A 145 9.58 3.04 -9.82
CA VAL A 145 8.22 3.59 -10.03
C VAL A 145 7.61 2.97 -11.28
N GLY A 146 6.36 2.49 -11.13
CA GLY A 146 5.56 1.91 -12.19
C GLY A 146 4.23 2.67 -12.38
N ILE A 147 3.94 3.07 -13.62
CA ILE A 147 2.70 3.75 -13.99
C ILE A 147 2.08 3.03 -15.19
N ASN A 148 0.88 2.47 -15.02
CA ASN A 148 0.23 1.71 -16.10
C ASN A 148 -0.51 2.58 -17.13
N ASN A 149 -0.64 3.87 -16.93
CA ASN A 149 -1.21 4.76 -17.94
C ASN A 149 -0.35 6.02 -18.11
N ARG A 150 -0.77 7.17 -17.63
CA ARG A 150 -0.13 8.45 -17.91
C ARG A 150 0.62 8.99 -16.70
N TYR A 151 1.78 9.55 -16.95
CA TYR A 151 2.52 10.32 -15.97
C TYR A 151 2.57 11.80 -16.38
N LEU A 152 2.20 12.70 -15.47
CA LEU A 152 2.29 14.13 -15.64
C LEU A 152 3.07 14.75 -14.47
N SER A 153 4.13 15.49 -14.76
CA SER A 153 4.91 16.21 -13.76
C SER A 153 5.17 17.64 -14.17
N GLY A 154 4.77 18.57 -13.32
CA GLY A 154 5.08 20.00 -13.46
C GLY A 154 6.45 20.39 -12.93
N GLY A 155 7.08 19.57 -12.09
CA GLY A 155 8.33 19.84 -11.40
C GLY A 155 9.40 18.78 -11.62
N PHE A 156 10.22 18.57 -10.59
CA PHE A 156 11.27 17.54 -10.62
C PHE A 156 10.71 16.14 -10.45
N THR A 157 11.33 15.21 -11.16
CA THR A 157 11.14 13.78 -10.99
C THR A 157 12.50 13.15 -10.76
N ASP A 158 12.76 12.63 -9.54
CA ASP A 158 14.05 12.03 -9.14
C ASP A 158 13.76 10.63 -8.58
N ILE A 159 14.01 9.61 -9.39
CA ILE A 159 13.68 8.22 -9.11
C ILE A 159 14.98 7.45 -8.80
N ALA A 160 15.07 6.91 -7.58
CA ALA A 160 16.20 6.08 -7.15
C ALA A 160 16.05 4.62 -7.64
N GLY A 161 15.78 4.41 -8.92
CA GLY A 161 15.60 3.10 -9.54
C GLY A 161 15.05 3.21 -10.95
N ALA A 162 14.49 2.11 -11.46
CA ALA A 162 13.85 2.08 -12.76
C ALA A 162 12.52 2.86 -12.77
N PHE A 163 12.20 3.47 -13.90
CA PHE A 163 10.93 4.14 -14.12
C PHE A 163 10.23 3.57 -15.35
N ALA A 164 9.04 3.01 -15.16
CA ALA A 164 8.27 2.37 -16.24
C ALA A 164 6.88 3.00 -16.39
N ILE A 165 6.51 3.33 -17.65
CA ILE A 165 5.21 3.94 -18.00
C ILE A 165 4.65 3.19 -19.20
N THR A 166 3.48 2.54 -19.06
CA THR A 166 2.99 1.62 -20.11
C THR A 166 1.66 1.97 -20.74
N GLY A 167 1.08 3.12 -20.39
CA GLY A 167 -0.11 3.64 -21.07
C GLY A 167 0.16 4.16 -22.47
N TYR A 168 -0.91 4.41 -23.21
CA TYR A 168 -0.84 5.02 -24.54
C TYR A 168 -1.04 6.54 -24.50
N ASP A 169 -1.48 7.09 -23.38
CA ASP A 169 -1.66 8.53 -23.20
C ASP A 169 -0.29 9.22 -23.12
N PRO A 170 -0.10 10.39 -23.75
CA PRO A 170 1.17 11.09 -23.73
C PRO A 170 1.62 11.46 -22.32
N THR A 171 2.88 11.22 -22.03
CA THR A 171 3.55 11.55 -20.77
C THR A 171 4.38 12.82 -20.94
N ILE A 172 4.25 13.75 -19.98
CA ILE A 172 4.94 15.05 -20.04
C ILE A 172 5.78 15.26 -18.79
N PHE A 173 7.08 15.50 -19.02
CA PHE A 173 8.03 15.96 -18.02
C PHE A 173 8.31 17.44 -18.26
N ALA A 174 7.57 18.31 -17.56
CA ALA A 174 7.75 19.76 -17.71
C ALA A 174 9.03 20.26 -17.04
N GLY A 175 9.44 19.64 -15.95
CA GLY A 175 10.66 19.93 -15.22
C GLY A 175 11.82 18.99 -15.54
N TYR A 176 12.66 18.76 -14.54
CA TYR A 176 13.82 17.87 -14.63
C TYR A 176 13.42 16.43 -14.34
N LEU A 177 13.90 15.49 -15.17
CA LEU A 177 13.82 14.05 -14.92
C LEU A 177 15.19 13.49 -14.59
N LYS A 178 15.28 12.70 -13.52
CA LYS A 178 16.44 11.88 -13.20
C LYS A 178 15.98 10.50 -12.80
N THR A 179 16.59 9.45 -13.37
CA THR A 179 16.43 8.06 -12.94
C THR A 179 17.79 7.47 -12.62
N ALA A 180 17.88 6.70 -11.55
CA ALA A 180 19.11 6.01 -11.17
C ALA A 180 19.31 4.68 -11.93
N ASP A 181 18.33 4.28 -12.73
CA ASP A 181 18.31 3.04 -13.53
C ASP A 181 17.50 3.30 -14.81
N ASP A 182 16.95 2.27 -15.43
CA ASP A 182 16.27 2.30 -16.72
C ASP A 182 15.05 3.22 -16.79
N LEU A 183 14.82 3.80 -17.97
CA LEU A 183 13.56 4.40 -18.36
C LEU A 183 12.85 3.52 -19.40
N ARG A 184 11.67 3.01 -19.07
CA ARG A 184 10.88 2.15 -19.94
C ARG A 184 9.54 2.79 -20.25
N SER A 185 9.17 2.96 -21.52
CA SER A 185 7.90 3.59 -21.88
C SER A 185 7.25 3.01 -23.13
N VAL A 186 5.91 2.82 -23.04
CA VAL A 186 5.02 2.62 -24.20
C VAL A 186 4.45 3.95 -24.65
N SER A 187 4.27 4.91 -23.73
CA SER A 187 3.74 6.25 -24.01
C SER A 187 4.65 7.06 -24.91
N ASP A 188 4.05 7.97 -25.66
CA ASP A 188 4.80 9.08 -26.25
C ASP A 188 5.32 10.01 -25.13
N LEU A 189 6.63 10.25 -25.11
CA LEU A 189 7.30 11.05 -24.08
C LEU A 189 7.59 12.45 -24.58
N THR A 190 7.29 13.45 -23.76
CA THR A 190 7.68 14.85 -24.00
C THR A 190 8.54 15.34 -22.85
N PHE A 191 9.81 15.66 -23.14
CA PHE A 191 10.74 16.27 -22.20
C PHE A 191 10.86 17.78 -22.51
N ILE A 192 10.42 18.63 -21.58
CA ILE A 192 10.57 20.08 -21.69
C ILE A 192 11.85 20.51 -21.00
N GLY A 193 12.13 19.97 -19.81
CA GLY A 193 13.36 20.20 -19.08
C GLY A 193 14.50 19.26 -19.43
N LYS A 194 15.58 19.34 -18.65
CA LYS A 194 16.70 18.39 -18.73
C LYS A 194 16.29 17.00 -18.26
N SER A 195 16.81 15.95 -18.90
CA SER A 195 16.57 14.56 -18.49
C SER A 195 17.87 13.76 -18.44
N GLU A 196 18.09 13.06 -17.34
CA GLU A 196 19.26 12.22 -17.08
C GLU A 196 18.81 10.82 -16.67
N ILE A 197 19.11 9.84 -17.50
CA ILE A 197 18.78 8.43 -17.29
C ILE A 197 20.10 7.67 -17.12
N ALA A 198 20.34 7.12 -15.90
CA ALA A 198 21.60 6.44 -15.59
C ALA A 198 21.66 5.02 -16.17
N GLY A 199 20.53 4.42 -16.48
CA GLY A 199 20.42 3.10 -17.12
C GLY A 199 20.09 3.19 -18.62
N ASP A 200 19.42 2.16 -19.10
CA ASP A 200 18.98 2.03 -20.48
C ASP A 200 17.64 2.76 -20.72
N GLY A 201 17.42 3.17 -21.97
CA GLY A 201 16.14 3.64 -22.48
C GLY A 201 15.43 2.59 -23.33
N TRP A 202 14.21 2.20 -22.96
CA TRP A 202 13.35 1.27 -23.72
C TRP A 202 12.05 1.99 -24.10
N LEU A 203 12.02 2.61 -25.30
CA LEU A 203 10.97 3.52 -25.71
C LEU A 203 10.18 2.94 -26.90
N ALA A 204 9.01 2.35 -26.62
CA ALA A 204 8.09 1.83 -27.64
C ALA A 204 7.24 2.94 -28.29
N GLY A 205 7.01 4.07 -27.59
CA GLY A 205 6.40 5.30 -28.11
C GLY A 205 7.41 6.22 -28.79
N SER A 206 6.94 7.40 -29.20
CA SER A 206 7.77 8.46 -29.75
C SER A 206 8.35 9.32 -28.63
N MET A 207 9.57 9.77 -28.78
CA MET A 207 10.18 10.75 -27.87
C MET A 207 10.29 12.13 -28.54
N PHE A 208 9.77 13.16 -27.88
CA PHE A 208 9.96 14.55 -28.26
C PHE A 208 10.68 15.28 -27.14
N SER A 209 11.73 16.05 -27.44
CA SER A 209 12.46 16.79 -26.42
C SER A 209 12.78 18.23 -26.85
N LEU A 210 12.57 19.16 -25.93
CA LEU A 210 13.00 20.56 -25.97
C LEU A 210 14.22 20.80 -25.09
N GLY A 211 14.45 19.99 -24.07
CA GLY A 211 15.62 20.03 -23.18
C GLY A 211 16.67 18.96 -23.53
N PRO A 212 17.89 19.05 -23.01
CA PRO A 212 18.91 18.03 -23.22
C PRO A 212 18.51 16.71 -22.55
N VAL A 213 18.76 15.58 -23.25
CA VAL A 213 18.48 14.25 -22.75
C VAL A 213 19.75 13.43 -22.80
N THR A 214 20.10 12.78 -21.68
CA THR A 214 21.26 11.90 -21.55
C THR A 214 20.81 10.51 -21.13
N PHE A 215 21.31 9.49 -21.82
CA PHE A 215 21.25 8.09 -21.39
C PHE A 215 22.68 7.60 -21.16
N ASP A 216 22.96 7.12 -19.94
CA ASP A 216 24.29 6.58 -19.62
C ASP A 216 24.44 5.13 -20.14
N GLY A 217 23.34 4.42 -20.36
CA GLY A 217 23.26 3.10 -20.98
C GLY A 217 22.90 3.12 -22.46
N ASP A 218 22.30 2.03 -22.93
CA ASP A 218 21.81 1.87 -24.29
C ASP A 218 20.44 2.54 -24.48
N LEU A 219 20.17 3.01 -25.71
CA LEU A 219 18.85 3.54 -26.08
C LEU A 219 18.22 2.65 -27.17
N HIS A 220 17.13 1.98 -26.81
CA HIS A 220 16.26 1.24 -27.74
C HIS A 220 14.99 2.05 -27.98
N HIS A 221 14.70 2.45 -29.22
CA HIS A 221 13.56 3.31 -29.50
C HIS A 221 12.90 3.01 -30.84
N LYS A 222 11.61 3.32 -30.93
CA LYS A 222 10.84 3.23 -32.19
C LYS A 222 11.12 4.45 -33.07
N SER A 223 10.98 5.65 -32.50
CA SER A 223 11.22 6.93 -33.20
C SER A 223 11.48 8.04 -32.19
N PHE A 224 12.19 9.07 -32.62
CA PHE A 224 12.32 10.30 -31.85
C PHE A 224 12.36 11.55 -32.73
N ALA A 225 11.94 12.68 -32.16
CA ALA A 225 12.13 14.03 -32.72
C ALA A 225 12.70 14.91 -31.61
N ILE A 226 13.89 15.44 -31.81
CA ILE A 226 14.59 16.22 -30.79
C ILE A 226 14.98 17.59 -31.37
N ALA A 227 14.70 18.64 -30.61
CA ALA A 227 15.13 20.01 -30.90
C ALA A 227 16.47 20.32 -30.23
N THR A 228 16.99 19.46 -29.35
CA THR A 228 18.17 19.67 -28.50
C THR A 228 19.09 18.46 -28.51
N PRO A 229 20.33 18.55 -27.99
CA PRO A 229 21.26 17.43 -27.96
C PRO A 229 20.72 16.21 -27.24
N LEU A 230 20.78 15.06 -27.89
CA LEU A 230 20.64 13.72 -27.31
C LEU A 230 22.05 13.14 -27.14
N ASP A 231 22.40 12.79 -25.91
CA ASP A 231 23.65 12.14 -25.56
C ASP A 231 23.34 10.70 -25.11
N VAL A 232 23.81 9.72 -25.85
CA VAL A 232 23.68 8.28 -25.53
C VAL A 232 25.10 7.74 -25.41
N LYS A 233 25.51 7.34 -24.21
CA LYS A 233 26.87 6.84 -23.97
C LYS A 233 27.05 5.39 -24.44
N GLY A 234 25.97 4.62 -24.43
CA GLY A 234 25.89 3.27 -24.99
C GLY A 234 25.52 3.25 -26.46
N SER A 235 24.91 2.18 -26.92
CA SER A 235 24.40 2.03 -28.28
C SER A 235 23.04 2.74 -28.44
N ASN A 236 22.82 3.29 -29.67
CA ASN A 236 21.53 3.89 -30.03
C ASN A 236 20.90 3.05 -31.14
N GLN A 237 19.84 2.32 -30.83
CA GLN A 237 19.24 1.31 -31.68
C GLN A 237 17.77 1.63 -31.98
N GLN A 238 17.47 1.81 -33.25
CA GLN A 238 16.09 1.96 -33.71
C GLN A 238 15.51 0.59 -34.06
N GLY A 239 14.35 0.26 -33.47
CA GLY A 239 13.67 -1.00 -33.69
C GLY A 239 12.33 -1.13 -32.97
N LEU A 240 11.78 -2.34 -33.01
CA LEU A 240 10.60 -2.66 -32.21
C LEU A 240 11.01 -2.83 -30.75
N VAL A 241 10.37 -2.07 -29.88
CA VAL A 241 10.54 -2.13 -28.42
C VAL A 241 9.26 -2.65 -27.79
N THR A 242 9.38 -3.58 -26.85
CA THR A 242 8.26 -4.09 -26.05
C THR A 242 8.55 -3.81 -24.58
N VAL A 243 7.58 -3.22 -23.90
CA VAL A 243 7.64 -2.93 -22.46
C VAL A 243 6.43 -3.57 -21.78
N ALA A 244 6.69 -4.40 -20.77
CA ALA A 244 5.63 -5.02 -20.00
C ALA A 244 5.05 -4.01 -18.96
N PRO A 245 3.76 -4.11 -18.61
CA PRO A 245 3.18 -3.32 -17.54
C PRO A 245 3.94 -3.51 -16.22
N PRO A 246 4.34 -2.41 -15.55
CA PRO A 246 5.10 -2.51 -14.31
C PRO A 246 4.26 -2.91 -13.10
N CYS A 247 2.94 -2.69 -13.16
CA CYS A 247 2.00 -2.98 -12.09
C CYS A 247 1.01 -4.05 -12.53
N ASN A 248 0.84 -5.09 -11.73
CA ASN A 248 -0.17 -6.11 -12.01
C ASN A 248 -1.55 -5.61 -11.55
N CYS A 249 -2.28 -4.98 -12.46
CA CYS A 249 -3.60 -4.40 -12.22
C CYS A 249 -4.73 -5.19 -12.91
N ASP A 250 -4.45 -6.42 -13.35
CA ASP A 250 -5.52 -7.29 -13.84
C ASP A 250 -6.52 -7.55 -12.70
N PRO A 251 -7.82 -7.26 -12.90
CA PRO A 251 -8.84 -7.49 -11.87
C PRO A 251 -8.83 -8.92 -11.31
N ALA A 252 -8.44 -9.91 -12.10
CA ALA A 252 -8.36 -11.30 -11.67
C ALA A 252 -7.12 -11.58 -10.79
N ALA A 253 -6.13 -10.69 -10.79
CA ALA A 253 -4.91 -10.81 -9.99
C ALA A 253 -4.94 -9.89 -8.75
N LEU A 254 -5.94 -9.00 -8.63
CA LEU A 254 -6.07 -8.16 -7.45
C LEU A 254 -6.56 -8.95 -6.25
N LEU A 255 -6.05 -8.56 -5.07
CA LEU A 255 -6.46 -9.16 -3.81
C LEU A 255 -7.94 -8.84 -3.51
N ASP A 256 -8.76 -9.86 -3.31
CA ASP A 256 -10.13 -9.71 -2.83
C ASP A 256 -10.15 -9.49 -1.31
N VAL A 257 -9.92 -8.24 -0.91
CA VAL A 257 -9.92 -7.82 0.50
C VAL A 257 -11.28 -8.08 1.15
N GLY A 258 -12.37 -7.92 0.39
CA GLY A 258 -13.72 -8.16 0.89
C GLY A 258 -13.91 -9.60 1.35
N LYS A 259 -13.49 -10.55 0.53
CA LYS A 259 -13.57 -11.99 0.86
C LYS A 259 -12.73 -12.35 2.09
N LEU A 260 -11.51 -11.81 2.19
CA LEU A 260 -10.64 -12.04 3.36
C LEU A 260 -11.31 -11.59 4.67
N ILE A 261 -12.00 -10.46 4.63
CA ILE A 261 -12.73 -9.92 5.79
C ILE A 261 -13.94 -10.78 6.11
N ASP A 262 -14.67 -11.29 5.11
CA ASP A 262 -15.80 -12.20 5.32
C ASP A 262 -15.36 -13.50 5.99
N ASP A 263 -14.21 -14.02 5.60
CA ASP A 263 -13.62 -15.23 6.21
C ASP A 263 -13.19 -14.94 7.66
N ALA A 264 -12.51 -13.82 7.91
CA ALA A 264 -12.06 -13.40 9.24
C ALA A 264 -13.23 -13.08 10.18
N LYS A 265 -14.35 -12.60 9.67
CA LYS A 265 -15.57 -12.37 10.47
C LYS A 265 -16.10 -13.65 11.11
N GLN A 266 -15.90 -14.79 10.45
CA GLN A 266 -16.35 -16.09 10.93
C GLN A 266 -15.29 -16.78 11.81
N SER A 267 -14.00 -16.48 11.61
CA SER A 267 -12.89 -17.09 12.33
C SER A 267 -11.85 -16.03 12.67
N ASN A 268 -11.81 -15.63 13.95
CA ASN A 268 -10.87 -14.62 14.48
C ASN A 268 -10.58 -14.87 15.96
N ASP A 269 -9.58 -14.17 16.49
CA ASP A 269 -9.07 -14.37 17.85
C ASP A 269 -9.60 -13.31 18.84
N ASN A 270 -10.66 -12.56 18.49
CA ASN A 270 -11.23 -11.52 19.37
C ASN A 270 -11.58 -12.03 20.76
N TRP A 271 -12.14 -13.23 20.83
CA TRP A 271 -12.54 -13.83 22.09
C TRP A 271 -11.37 -14.08 23.04
N ALA A 272 -10.16 -14.37 22.51
CA ALA A 272 -8.97 -14.64 23.30
C ALA A 272 -8.51 -13.45 24.15
N ILE A 273 -8.83 -12.23 23.70
CA ILE A 273 -8.48 -10.99 24.40
C ILE A 273 -9.72 -10.18 24.83
N GLY A 274 -10.92 -10.75 24.64
CA GLY A 274 -12.17 -10.05 24.96
C GLY A 274 -12.45 -8.83 24.11
N LEU A 275 -11.97 -8.79 22.85
CA LEU A 275 -12.15 -7.66 21.94
C LEU A 275 -13.56 -7.66 21.34
N ASP A 276 -14.35 -6.63 21.66
CA ASP A 276 -15.64 -6.41 21.01
C ASP A 276 -15.39 -5.88 19.57
N PRO A 277 -15.96 -6.47 18.53
CA PRO A 277 -15.86 -5.96 17.15
C PRO A 277 -16.29 -4.49 16.99
N ALA A 278 -17.13 -3.95 17.87
CA ALA A 278 -17.57 -2.58 17.86
C ALA A 278 -16.73 -1.64 18.76
N ALA A 279 -15.71 -2.15 19.47
CA ALA A 279 -14.94 -1.40 20.47
C ALA A 279 -14.39 -0.06 19.97
N PHE A 280 -14.01 0.03 18.69
CA PHE A 280 -13.38 1.23 18.12
C PHE A 280 -14.29 1.97 17.13
N SER A 281 -15.59 1.67 17.11
CA SER A 281 -16.54 2.27 16.16
C SER A 281 -16.89 3.73 16.48
N ASN A 282 -16.56 4.25 17.67
CA ASN A 282 -16.78 5.66 18.04
C ASN A 282 -15.92 6.07 19.24
N ILE A 283 -14.71 6.53 18.99
CA ILE A 283 -13.75 6.94 20.03
C ILE A 283 -13.83 8.44 20.23
N LEU A 284 -14.36 8.85 21.38
CA LEU A 284 -14.51 10.27 21.80
C LEU A 284 -13.47 10.68 22.85
N GLY A 285 -12.89 9.74 23.55
CA GLY A 285 -11.85 9.92 24.57
C GLY A 285 -10.54 9.27 24.19
N SER A 286 -9.70 9.00 25.19
CA SER A 286 -8.45 8.26 25.01
C SER A 286 -8.70 6.77 25.24
N VAL A 287 -8.31 5.94 24.28
CA VAL A 287 -8.39 4.48 24.34
C VAL A 287 -7.05 3.90 23.97
N ASP A 288 -6.52 3.07 24.86
CA ASP A 288 -5.31 2.29 24.61
C ASP A 288 -5.69 0.81 24.57
N ALA A 289 -5.31 0.12 23.51
CA ALA A 289 -5.60 -1.30 23.34
C ALA A 289 -4.33 -2.05 22.91
N THR A 290 -4.11 -3.22 23.52
CA THR A 290 -2.98 -4.09 23.16
C THR A 290 -3.49 -5.22 22.28
N LEU A 291 -2.86 -5.36 21.11
CA LEU A 291 -3.08 -6.48 20.19
C LEU A 291 -1.87 -7.40 20.27
N PRO A 292 -1.98 -8.55 20.95
CA PRO A 292 -0.96 -9.59 20.93
C PRO A 292 -0.93 -10.26 19.55
N CYS A 293 -0.09 -11.27 19.38
CA CYS A 293 -0.15 -12.07 18.17
C CYS A 293 -1.56 -12.63 17.94
N GLY A 294 -2.10 -12.51 16.73
CA GLY A 294 -3.43 -13.04 16.39
C GLY A 294 -4.11 -12.35 15.21
N ARG A 295 -5.27 -12.85 14.87
CA ARG A 295 -6.15 -12.34 13.80
C ARG A 295 -7.38 -11.70 14.44
N PHE A 296 -7.54 -10.41 14.27
CA PHE A 296 -8.60 -9.66 14.92
C PHE A 296 -9.57 -9.07 13.91
N PHE A 297 -10.85 -9.06 14.27
CA PHE A 297 -11.92 -8.52 13.43
C PHE A 297 -12.59 -7.33 14.13
N LEU A 298 -12.81 -6.25 13.38
CA LEU A 298 -13.50 -5.04 13.81
C LEU A 298 -14.57 -4.65 12.80
N ASN A 299 -15.67 -4.09 13.29
CA ASN A 299 -16.71 -3.52 12.42
C ASN A 299 -16.19 -2.26 11.70
N SER A 300 -15.50 -1.38 12.41
CA SER A 300 -14.92 -0.13 11.91
C SER A 300 -13.93 0.45 12.91
N ILE A 301 -13.09 1.38 12.45
CA ILE A 301 -12.35 2.29 13.33
C ILE A 301 -12.81 3.71 13.02
N ASN A 302 -13.40 4.38 14.03
CA ASN A 302 -13.86 5.75 13.90
C ASN A 302 -13.42 6.58 15.14
N VAL A 303 -12.53 7.53 14.88
CA VAL A 303 -11.94 8.41 15.92
C VAL A 303 -12.29 9.86 15.62
N PRO A 304 -13.52 10.31 15.90
CA PRO A 304 -13.97 11.65 15.53
C PRO A 304 -13.31 12.77 16.36
N LEU A 305 -13.00 12.55 17.64
CA LEU A 305 -12.41 13.58 18.51
C LEU A 305 -11.38 13.05 19.50
N GLY A 306 -11.25 11.73 19.63
CA GLY A 306 -10.44 11.08 20.65
C GLY A 306 -9.02 10.74 20.20
N LEU A 307 -8.40 9.90 20.99
CA LEU A 307 -7.13 9.23 20.71
C LEU A 307 -7.35 7.72 20.81
N LEU A 308 -7.01 6.99 19.77
CA LEU A 308 -6.89 5.54 19.79
C LEU A 308 -5.42 5.16 19.60
N THR A 309 -4.86 4.43 20.56
CA THR A 309 -3.54 3.84 20.47
C THR A 309 -3.68 2.31 20.43
N LEU A 310 -3.18 1.69 19.37
CA LEU A 310 -3.09 0.24 19.25
C LEU A 310 -1.63 -0.19 19.46
N HIS A 311 -1.36 -0.88 20.57
CA HIS A 311 -0.05 -1.43 20.89
C HIS A 311 0.06 -2.85 20.32
N VAL A 312 0.80 -3.01 19.25
CA VAL A 312 1.02 -4.29 18.57
C VAL A 312 2.26 -4.94 19.16
N THR A 313 2.09 -6.10 19.82
CA THR A 313 3.20 -6.77 20.54
C THR A 313 3.64 -8.08 19.89
N GLY A 314 3.06 -8.41 18.74
CA GLY A 314 3.40 -9.61 17.97
C GLY A 314 3.02 -9.46 16.52
N ARG A 315 2.84 -10.57 15.83
CA ARG A 315 2.29 -10.59 14.49
C ARG A 315 0.77 -10.43 14.54
N VAL A 316 0.23 -9.43 13.88
CA VAL A 316 -1.20 -9.11 13.88
C VAL A 316 -1.74 -9.06 12.45
N ALA A 317 -2.88 -9.71 12.21
CA ALA A 317 -3.74 -9.46 11.06
C ALA A 317 -5.05 -8.83 11.56
N LEU A 318 -5.31 -7.58 11.15
CA LEU A 318 -6.47 -6.81 11.58
C LEU A 318 -7.45 -6.62 10.42
N PHE A 319 -8.66 -7.15 10.55
CA PHE A 319 -9.70 -7.12 9.53
C PHE A 319 -10.81 -6.15 9.92
N ILE A 320 -11.12 -5.17 9.05
CA ILE A 320 -12.06 -4.08 9.32
C ILE A 320 -13.17 -4.10 8.27
N ASP A 321 -14.40 -4.38 8.70
CA ASP A 321 -15.58 -4.59 7.83
C ASP A 321 -16.17 -3.30 7.23
N SER A 322 -15.59 -2.13 7.53
CA SER A 322 -16.02 -0.83 7.01
C SER A 322 -14.80 0.06 6.78
N ASP A 323 -14.92 1.34 7.11
CA ASP A 323 -13.88 2.37 6.93
C ASP A 323 -13.00 2.53 8.17
N ILE A 324 -11.80 3.08 7.95
CA ILE A 324 -11.03 3.76 8.99
C ILE A 324 -11.25 5.26 8.82
N THR A 325 -11.84 5.91 9.82
CA THR A 325 -12.10 7.34 9.82
C THR A 325 -11.45 8.00 11.03
N THR A 326 -10.61 9.02 10.81
CA THR A 326 -10.00 9.79 11.87
C THR A 326 -10.12 11.29 11.63
N LEU A 327 -10.68 12.01 12.58
CA LEU A 327 -10.57 13.46 12.78
C LEU A 327 -9.72 13.76 14.02
N GLY A 328 -9.73 12.83 14.99
CA GLY A 328 -8.84 12.81 16.14
C GLY A 328 -7.48 12.19 15.81
N LYS A 329 -6.95 11.41 16.75
CA LYS A 329 -5.64 10.76 16.59
C LYS A 329 -5.77 9.23 16.60
N LEU A 330 -5.13 8.57 15.66
CA LEU A 330 -4.93 7.13 15.62
C LEU A 330 -3.42 6.84 15.62
N SER A 331 -2.95 6.05 16.58
CA SER A 331 -1.58 5.54 16.62
C SER A 331 -1.57 4.03 16.60
N VAL A 332 -0.70 3.46 15.78
CA VAL A 332 -0.40 2.02 15.76
C VAL A 332 1.08 1.87 16.09
N ASP A 333 1.35 1.49 17.33
CA ASP A 333 2.69 1.39 17.87
C ASP A 333 3.15 -0.07 17.87
N LEU A 334 4.25 -0.37 17.20
CA LEU A 334 4.80 -1.71 17.10
C LEU A 334 5.96 -1.89 18.09
N THR A 335 5.93 -2.96 18.87
CA THR A 335 7.13 -3.37 19.63
C THR A 335 8.19 -3.93 18.66
N PRO A 336 9.47 -3.92 19.03
CA PRO A 336 10.52 -4.47 18.17
C PRO A 336 10.21 -5.90 17.71
N GLY A 337 10.21 -6.14 16.41
CA GLY A 337 9.90 -7.42 15.77
C GLY A 337 8.40 -7.67 15.54
N ALA A 338 7.51 -6.82 16.08
CA ALA A 338 6.09 -6.90 15.77
C ALA A 338 5.80 -6.41 14.35
N GLN A 339 4.70 -6.89 13.77
CA GLN A 339 4.24 -6.47 12.45
C GLN A 339 2.71 -6.54 12.37
N ILE A 340 2.13 -5.71 11.49
CA ILE A 340 0.69 -5.65 11.30
C ILE A 340 0.30 -5.60 9.83
N ASP A 341 -0.67 -6.45 9.47
CA ASP A 341 -1.42 -6.42 8.22
C ASP A 341 -2.84 -5.93 8.50
N ILE A 342 -3.24 -4.80 7.92
CA ILE A 342 -4.56 -4.20 8.12
C ILE A 342 -5.36 -4.34 6.83
N PHE A 343 -6.49 -5.05 6.89
CA PHE A 343 -7.39 -5.23 5.76
C PHE A 343 -8.65 -4.39 5.99
N VAL A 344 -8.98 -3.49 5.06
CA VAL A 344 -10.09 -2.53 5.16
C VAL A 344 -11.04 -2.74 3.99
N ARG A 345 -12.30 -3.12 4.26
CA ARG A 345 -13.32 -3.32 3.21
C ARG A 345 -13.67 -2.03 2.50
N GLY A 346 -13.80 -0.96 3.26
CA GLY A 346 -14.15 0.38 2.79
C GLY A 346 -12.94 1.20 2.37
N THR A 347 -12.78 2.36 2.95
CA THR A 347 -11.70 3.30 2.62
C THR A 347 -11.03 3.89 3.85
N LEU A 348 -9.99 4.71 3.61
CA LEU A 348 -9.27 5.45 4.64
C LEU A 348 -9.63 6.94 4.56
N HIS A 349 -10.32 7.44 5.58
CA HIS A 349 -10.61 8.86 5.77
C HIS A 349 -9.70 9.44 6.85
N LEU A 350 -8.47 9.71 6.51
CA LEU A 350 -7.43 10.12 7.44
C LEU A 350 -7.22 11.64 7.36
N THR A 351 -8.06 12.41 8.06
CA THR A 351 -8.01 13.89 8.09
C THR A 351 -7.49 14.45 9.41
N GLY A 352 -7.41 13.61 10.45
CA GLY A 352 -6.72 13.89 11.70
C GLY A 352 -5.28 13.41 11.69
N GLU A 353 -4.69 13.24 12.86
CA GLU A 353 -3.35 12.65 13.00
C GLU A 353 -3.47 11.10 12.97
N ALA A 354 -2.77 10.43 12.05
CA ALA A 354 -2.68 8.98 12.05
C ALA A 354 -1.23 8.54 11.83
N GLY A 355 -0.71 7.73 12.75
CA GLY A 355 0.60 7.10 12.67
C GLY A 355 0.46 5.58 12.63
N PHE A 356 1.15 4.94 11.69
CA PHE A 356 1.15 3.50 11.55
C PHE A 356 2.59 2.98 11.57
N GLY A 357 3.04 2.52 12.73
CA GLY A 357 4.35 1.90 12.88
C GLY A 357 5.52 2.88 13.00
N ASP A 358 6.71 2.45 12.57
CA ASP A 358 7.98 3.13 12.76
C ASP A 358 8.64 3.45 11.42
N GLN A 359 9.18 4.67 11.27
CA GLN A 359 9.92 5.12 10.08
C GLN A 359 11.17 4.28 9.78
N ALA A 360 11.77 3.67 10.80
CA ALA A 360 12.93 2.80 10.63
C ALA A 360 12.55 1.43 10.04
N HIS A 361 11.29 0.99 10.20
CA HIS A 361 10.81 -0.33 9.78
C HIS A 361 9.44 -0.27 9.09
N PRO A 362 9.26 0.51 8.01
CA PRO A 362 7.97 0.66 7.34
C PRO A 362 7.43 -0.66 6.78
N ALA A 363 8.31 -1.62 6.44
CA ALA A 363 7.92 -2.94 5.98
C ALA A 363 7.07 -3.73 6.99
N ALA A 364 7.14 -3.37 8.28
CA ALA A 364 6.36 -4.01 9.33
C ALA A 364 4.87 -3.64 9.32
N THR A 365 4.47 -2.60 8.57
CA THR A 365 3.08 -2.15 8.49
C THR A 365 2.56 -2.20 7.06
N ARG A 366 1.48 -2.94 6.81
CA ARG A 366 0.86 -3.11 5.50
C ARG A 366 -0.64 -2.90 5.60
N ILE A 367 -1.19 -2.07 4.72
CA ILE A 367 -2.60 -1.68 4.71
C ILE A 367 -3.20 -2.02 3.35
N TYR A 368 -4.20 -2.90 3.35
CA TYR A 368 -4.88 -3.40 2.15
C TYR A 368 -6.32 -2.87 2.12
N VAL A 369 -6.63 -2.02 1.14
CA VAL A 369 -7.93 -1.35 0.99
C VAL A 369 -8.70 -1.95 -0.18
N GLY A 370 -9.86 -2.53 0.10
CA GLY A 370 -10.76 -3.12 -0.91
C GLY A 370 -11.73 -2.13 -1.56
N GLY A 371 -11.96 -0.98 -0.93
CA GLY A 371 -12.88 0.03 -1.43
C GLY A 371 -12.34 0.83 -2.61
N SER A 372 -13.26 1.49 -3.33
CA SER A 372 -12.95 2.31 -4.50
C SER A 372 -13.10 3.81 -4.27
N GLN A 373 -13.43 4.23 -3.05
CA GLN A 373 -13.54 5.64 -2.70
C GLN A 373 -12.15 6.26 -2.56
N ASP A 374 -12.05 7.56 -2.86
CA ASP A 374 -10.79 8.29 -2.79
C ASP A 374 -10.22 8.31 -1.37
N ILE A 375 -8.94 8.02 -1.27
CA ILE A 375 -8.16 8.17 -0.05
C ILE A 375 -7.52 9.56 -0.05
N THR A 376 -7.69 10.31 1.03
CA THR A 376 -7.06 11.62 1.17
C THR A 376 -6.18 11.64 2.40
N LEU A 377 -4.91 11.98 2.22
CA LEU A 377 -3.94 12.17 3.31
C LEU A 377 -3.69 13.68 3.50
N VAL A 378 -4.06 14.20 4.67
CA VAL A 378 -3.92 15.64 5.01
C VAL A 378 -3.46 15.80 6.45
N GLY A 379 -2.55 16.72 6.68
CA GLY A 379 -2.23 17.16 8.03
C GLY A 379 -1.23 16.32 8.81
N TYR A 380 -0.46 15.49 8.12
CA TYR A 380 0.57 14.65 8.74
C TYR A 380 1.95 15.27 8.68
N ASP A 381 2.75 15.08 9.72
CA ASP A 381 4.19 15.33 9.67
C ASP A 381 4.90 14.30 8.76
N HIS A 382 4.44 13.06 8.79
CA HIS A 382 4.88 11.95 7.94
C HIS A 382 3.83 10.83 7.96
N PHE A 383 3.86 9.95 6.97
CA PHE A 383 3.06 8.72 6.94
C PHE A 383 4.00 7.52 6.85
N VAL A 384 3.77 6.52 7.69
CA VAL A 384 4.51 5.25 7.70
C VAL A 384 3.56 4.12 7.34
N GLY A 385 4.01 3.21 6.50
CA GLY A 385 3.28 2.01 6.10
C GLY A 385 3.14 1.88 4.59
N ASN A 386 2.80 0.67 4.17
CA ASN A 386 2.63 0.32 2.77
C ASN A 386 1.13 0.28 2.45
N ILE A 387 0.67 0.99 1.44
CA ILE A 387 -0.75 1.07 1.07
C ILE A 387 -0.99 0.34 -0.25
N TYR A 388 -1.84 -0.69 -0.21
CA TYR A 388 -2.40 -1.37 -1.36
C TYR A 388 -3.87 -0.99 -1.51
N ALA A 389 -4.20 -0.19 -2.53
CA ALA A 389 -5.54 0.31 -2.81
C ALA A 389 -5.79 0.42 -4.33
N PRO A 390 -5.73 -0.69 -5.09
CA PRO A 390 -5.72 -0.69 -6.56
C PRO A 390 -7.01 -0.14 -7.19
N LEU A 391 -8.09 -0.04 -6.42
CA LEU A 391 -9.38 0.47 -6.87
C LEU A 391 -9.60 1.92 -6.46
N ALA A 392 -8.78 2.49 -5.58
CA ALA A 392 -8.94 3.82 -5.02
C ALA A 392 -7.89 4.80 -5.54
N LYS A 393 -8.26 6.05 -5.68
CA LYS A 393 -7.35 7.15 -5.93
C LYS A 393 -6.78 7.66 -4.61
N LEU A 394 -5.47 7.89 -4.56
CA LEU A 394 -4.80 8.55 -3.44
C LEU A 394 -4.52 10.02 -3.80
N TYR A 395 -5.04 10.92 -2.98
CA TYR A 395 -4.86 12.36 -3.12
C TYR A 395 -4.08 12.95 -1.94
N MET A 396 -3.00 13.66 -2.25
CA MET A 396 -2.15 14.36 -1.30
C MET A 396 -2.03 15.84 -1.68
N PRO A 397 -2.83 16.73 -1.07
CA PRO A 397 -2.79 18.16 -1.39
C PRO A 397 -1.54 18.88 -0.87
N GLY A 398 -0.94 18.40 0.21
CA GLY A 398 0.21 18.96 0.90
C GLY A 398 1.45 18.06 0.82
N TYR A 399 2.56 18.56 1.39
CA TYR A 399 3.79 17.77 1.55
C TYR A 399 3.66 16.85 2.77
N ILE A 400 3.82 15.57 2.53
CA ILE A 400 3.88 14.53 3.56
C ILE A 400 4.96 13.55 3.12
N PRO A 401 6.07 13.40 3.86
CA PRO A 401 7.03 12.32 3.62
C PRO A 401 6.35 10.96 3.85
N LEU A 402 6.46 10.08 2.88
CA LEU A 402 5.93 8.72 2.94
C LEU A 402 7.07 7.73 3.17
N TYR A 403 6.92 6.87 4.16
CA TYR A 403 7.83 5.77 4.46
C TYR A 403 7.12 4.45 4.17
N GLY A 404 7.49 3.80 3.07
CA GLY A 404 6.85 2.58 2.57
C GLY A 404 6.59 2.63 1.08
N ALA A 405 5.66 1.81 0.62
CA ALA A 405 5.27 1.68 -0.78
C ALA A 405 3.80 2.00 -1.01
N LEU A 406 3.46 2.42 -2.21
CA LEU A 406 2.10 2.71 -2.63
C LEU A 406 1.74 1.89 -3.87
N PHE A 407 0.64 1.15 -3.80
CA PHE A 407 -0.01 0.52 -4.94
C PHE A 407 -1.45 1.01 -5.00
N VAL A 408 -1.77 1.93 -5.92
CA VAL A 408 -3.05 2.63 -5.96
C VAL A 408 -3.63 2.67 -7.38
N LYS A 409 -4.91 2.98 -7.53
CA LYS A 409 -5.49 3.18 -8.85
C LYS A 409 -4.90 4.41 -9.54
N ASP A 410 -5.03 5.57 -8.91
CA ASP A 410 -4.50 6.85 -9.37
C ASP A 410 -3.75 7.53 -8.24
N TYR A 411 -2.71 8.28 -8.55
CA TYR A 411 -2.01 9.10 -7.57
C TYR A 411 -2.02 10.57 -7.99
N ILE A 412 -2.46 11.47 -7.10
CA ILE A 412 -2.47 12.90 -7.34
C ILE A 412 -1.80 13.62 -6.17
N SER A 413 -0.73 14.36 -6.46
CA SER A 413 -0.07 15.24 -5.50
C SER A 413 -0.14 16.70 -5.93
N GLY A 414 -0.64 17.54 -5.03
CA GLY A 414 -0.66 18.99 -5.20
C GLY A 414 0.66 19.67 -4.82
N SER A 415 1.61 18.93 -4.25
CA SER A 415 2.84 19.48 -3.68
C SER A 415 4.04 18.55 -3.95
N TYR A 416 5.04 18.62 -3.08
CA TYR A 416 6.20 17.74 -3.06
C TYR A 416 5.82 16.36 -2.51
N THR A 417 6.25 15.31 -3.21
CA THR A 417 6.10 13.91 -2.78
C THR A 417 7.48 13.32 -2.58
N GLU A 418 7.74 12.80 -1.38
CA GLU A 418 8.93 12.02 -1.07
C GLU A 418 8.52 10.63 -0.60
N LEU A 419 8.98 9.60 -1.32
CA LEU A 419 8.74 8.20 -1.00
C LEU A 419 10.05 7.57 -0.53
N ASN A 420 10.09 7.19 0.73
CA ASN A 420 11.21 6.47 1.35
C ASN A 420 10.84 4.98 1.37
N TYR A 421 11.24 4.27 0.33
CA TYR A 421 10.88 2.88 0.08
C TYR A 421 11.78 1.94 0.86
N ASP A 422 11.17 1.10 1.69
CA ASP A 422 11.87 0.03 2.39
C ASP A 422 11.80 -1.27 1.59
N SER A 423 12.91 -1.67 0.96
CA SER A 423 12.96 -2.89 0.15
C SER A 423 12.80 -4.19 0.97
N ALA A 424 12.89 -4.13 2.30
CA ALA A 424 12.57 -5.27 3.17
C ALA A 424 11.13 -5.75 2.98
N ILE A 425 10.22 -4.88 2.51
CA ILE A 425 8.82 -5.23 2.22
C ILE A 425 8.68 -6.40 1.25
N THR A 426 9.59 -6.56 0.29
CA THR A 426 9.56 -7.67 -0.66
C THR A 426 9.86 -9.03 -0.02
N ARG A 427 10.37 -9.02 1.22
CA ARG A 427 10.65 -10.19 2.05
C ARG A 427 9.79 -10.24 3.30
N ALA A 428 8.87 -9.28 3.45
CA ALA A 428 7.99 -9.22 4.61
C ALA A 428 7.00 -10.39 4.62
N GLY A 429 6.80 -10.97 5.79
CA GLY A 429 5.99 -12.16 5.97
C GLY A 429 6.82 -13.44 5.92
N ASP A 430 6.14 -14.57 6.05
CA ASP A 430 6.79 -15.87 6.02
C ASP A 430 6.93 -16.38 4.60
N ASP A 431 7.93 -17.23 4.39
CA ASP A 431 8.00 -18.05 3.20
C ASP A 431 6.75 -18.92 3.14
N CYS A 432 6.01 -18.82 2.05
CA CYS A 432 4.89 -19.72 1.85
C CYS A 432 5.42 -21.14 1.82
N PRO A 433 4.82 -22.07 2.56
CA PRO A 433 5.17 -23.47 2.42
C PRO A 433 5.06 -23.82 0.94
N PRO A 434 6.04 -24.52 0.36
CA PRO A 434 5.93 -24.96 -1.00
C PRO A 434 4.59 -25.68 -1.17
N PRO A 435 3.90 -25.52 -2.29
CA PRO A 435 2.65 -26.23 -2.53
C PRO A 435 2.89 -27.71 -2.20
N PRO A 436 1.94 -28.38 -1.53
CA PRO A 436 2.14 -29.74 -1.07
C PRO A 436 2.67 -30.58 -2.22
N HIS A 437 3.89 -31.08 -2.05
CA HIS A 437 4.51 -31.94 -3.05
C HIS A 437 3.72 -33.24 -3.08
N CYS A 438 3.02 -33.46 -4.14
CA CYS A 438 2.42 -34.76 -4.40
C CYS A 438 3.47 -35.68 -5.08
N THR A 439 3.52 -36.91 -4.64
CA THR A 439 4.22 -38.00 -5.35
C THR A 439 3.16 -38.88 -6.00
N GLN A 440 3.06 -38.76 -7.31
CA GLN A 440 2.16 -39.52 -8.19
C GLN A 440 0.71 -39.73 -7.72
N CYS A 441 0.48 -40.18 -6.46
CA CYS A 441 -0.87 -40.50 -5.95
C CYS A 441 -1.08 -40.17 -4.48
N ASN A 442 -0.09 -39.63 -3.80
CA ASN A 442 -0.19 -39.27 -2.41
C ASN A 442 -0.06 -37.74 -2.25
N GLY A 443 -0.92 -37.13 -1.48
CA GLY A 443 -0.83 -35.73 -1.11
C GLY A 443 -1.89 -34.81 -1.74
N CYS A 444 -2.63 -35.23 -2.76
CA CYS A 444 -3.70 -34.44 -3.35
C CYS A 444 -5.08 -34.90 -2.80
N THR A 445 -5.94 -33.94 -2.47
CA THR A 445 -7.30 -34.18 -1.98
C THR A 445 -8.33 -33.63 -2.98
N GLY A 446 -9.60 -34.00 -2.82
CA GLY A 446 -10.70 -33.41 -3.61
C GLY A 446 -10.70 -33.69 -5.11
N GLY A 447 -10.06 -34.81 -5.56
CA GLY A 447 -10.03 -35.15 -6.98
C GLY A 447 -8.97 -34.39 -7.79
N GLN A 448 -8.02 -33.75 -7.13
CA GLN A 448 -6.90 -33.11 -7.80
C GLN A 448 -5.91 -34.13 -8.34
N ALA A 449 -5.26 -33.80 -9.46
CA ALA A 449 -4.16 -34.56 -10.03
C ALA A 449 -2.82 -34.12 -9.46
N CYS A 450 -1.83 -34.98 -9.49
CA CYS A 450 -0.44 -34.62 -9.23
C CYS A 450 0.26 -34.31 -10.55
N VAL A 451 0.40 -33.04 -10.86
CA VAL A 451 1.01 -32.55 -12.12
C VAL A 451 2.34 -31.89 -11.79
N GLY A 452 3.44 -32.49 -12.22
CA GLY A 452 4.78 -31.91 -11.99
C GLY A 452 5.19 -31.80 -10.52
N GLY A 453 4.59 -32.62 -9.62
CA GLY A 453 4.88 -32.58 -8.18
C GLY A 453 4.00 -31.61 -7.39
N ALA A 454 3.03 -30.97 -8.01
CA ALA A 454 2.05 -30.08 -7.38
C ALA A 454 0.63 -30.60 -7.62
N CYS A 455 -0.27 -30.40 -6.64
CA CYS A 455 -1.68 -30.74 -6.80
C CYS A 455 -2.38 -29.69 -7.68
N GLY A 456 -3.09 -30.15 -8.71
CA GLY A 456 -3.75 -29.26 -9.67
C GLY A 456 -4.81 -29.96 -10.51
N THR A 457 -5.30 -29.24 -11.54
CA THR A 457 -6.24 -29.79 -12.51
C THR A 457 -5.53 -30.77 -13.45
N CYS A 458 -6.13 -31.93 -13.70
CA CYS A 458 -5.60 -32.88 -14.68
C CYS A 458 -5.91 -32.43 -16.10
N THR A 459 -4.99 -32.76 -17.01
CA THR A 459 -5.16 -32.59 -18.46
C THR A 459 -5.22 -33.94 -19.16
N THR A 460 -4.62 -34.97 -18.55
CA THR A 460 -4.57 -36.34 -19.06
C THR A 460 -4.98 -37.34 -17.98
N ASN A 461 -5.39 -38.54 -18.38
CA ASN A 461 -5.73 -39.59 -17.42
C ASN A 461 -4.51 -40.11 -16.64
N ASP A 462 -3.31 -39.99 -17.20
CA ASP A 462 -2.07 -40.47 -16.56
C ASP A 462 -1.64 -39.60 -15.37
N GLU A 463 -2.20 -38.40 -15.26
CA GLU A 463 -2.01 -37.49 -14.10
C GLU A 463 -2.92 -37.86 -12.94
N CYS A 464 -3.91 -38.72 -13.16
CA CYS A 464 -4.83 -39.20 -12.15
C CYS A 464 -4.40 -40.55 -11.56
N CYS A 465 -4.74 -40.78 -10.30
CA CYS A 465 -4.28 -41.95 -9.54
C CYS A 465 -5.16 -43.19 -9.74
N GLY A 466 -4.54 -44.31 -9.92
CA GLY A 466 -5.23 -45.62 -9.97
C GLY A 466 -6.15 -45.76 -11.19
N LEU A 467 -7.43 -46.01 -10.96
CA LEU A 467 -8.44 -46.16 -12.01
C LEU A 467 -9.22 -44.89 -12.30
N MET A 468 -8.84 -43.77 -11.69
CA MET A 468 -9.47 -42.46 -11.94
C MET A 468 -9.13 -41.95 -13.32
N LYS A 469 -10.07 -41.22 -13.92
CA LYS A 469 -9.88 -40.52 -15.19
C LYS A 469 -10.03 -39.04 -15.03
N CYS A 470 -9.34 -38.29 -15.85
CA CYS A 470 -9.46 -36.85 -15.93
C CYS A 470 -10.79 -36.47 -16.61
N VAL A 471 -11.73 -35.94 -15.83
CA VAL A 471 -13.01 -35.45 -16.32
C VAL A 471 -13.14 -34.00 -15.97
N ALA A 472 -13.16 -33.12 -16.98
CA ALA A 472 -13.26 -31.68 -16.82
C ALA A 472 -12.22 -31.09 -15.81
N GLY A 473 -10.98 -31.57 -15.87
CA GLY A 473 -9.89 -31.08 -15.03
C GLY A 473 -9.82 -31.73 -13.62
N THR A 474 -10.70 -32.68 -13.31
CA THR A 474 -10.78 -33.33 -12.01
C THR A 474 -10.63 -34.83 -12.17
N CYS A 475 -9.85 -35.46 -11.29
CA CYS A 475 -9.72 -36.93 -11.25
C CYS A 475 -10.95 -37.56 -10.61
N GLN A 476 -11.71 -38.34 -11.37
CA GLN A 476 -12.94 -38.98 -10.96
C GLN A 476 -12.92 -40.50 -11.16
N ASN A 477 -13.52 -41.21 -10.24
CA ASN A 477 -13.80 -42.66 -10.43
C ASN A 477 -14.88 -42.81 -11.48
N VAL A 478 -14.53 -43.27 -12.66
CA VAL A 478 -15.49 -43.63 -13.70
C VAL A 478 -15.92 -45.07 -13.49
N ILE A 479 -17.10 -45.23 -12.88
CA ILE A 479 -17.74 -46.56 -12.77
C ILE A 479 -18.34 -46.88 -14.15
N HIS A 480 -17.88 -47.95 -14.76
CA HIS A 480 -18.44 -48.50 -16.03
C HIS A 480 -19.66 -49.35 -15.73
#